data_eca8e34728b0a923eaa7df1b0e0cf7e8
#
_entry.id   eca8e34728b0a923eaa7df1b0e0cf7e8
#
_cell.length_a   1.000
_cell.length_b   1.000
_cell.length_c   1.000
_cell.angle_alpha   90.00
_cell.angle_beta   90.00
_cell.angle_gamma   90.00
#
_symmetry.space_group_name_H-M   'P 1'
#
loop_
_entity.id
_entity.type
_entity.pdbx_description
1 polymer ?
#
loop_
_entity_poly.entity_id
_entity_poly.type
_entity_poly.pdbx_seq_one_letter_code
_entity_poly.pdbx_strand_id
1 'polypeptide(L)'
;MELGDVAAFVAVAKGRGFREAARGSGASASTLSEAVRRLESQVGVRLLNRTTRTVTLTEAGALMLERLLPALGEVAAALDIANDFRSTPRGTLRLNVPTVAARLFLPAITEAFMHAHPDVKLEITVDDSFVDVLEAGCDAGIRYDERLEQDMIAVPIGPRTQRFALAASPAYLALRGRPRHPKELLNHACIRHRFASGAMPAWEFERDGELLSVDPGAALTISAAAADMSISAAIAGLGIVFLFEDWLKPHIRSGALKPVLAPWWFSFPGPRLYYPSRHFMPAPLRAFVDFIKLKN
;
A
#
# COMPACT_ATOMS: atom_id res chain seq x y z
N MET A 1 4.97 -25.07 28.06
CA MET A 1 4.50 -23.97 27.20
C MET A 1 4.38 -24.53 25.78
N GLU A 2 3.19 -24.54 25.21
CA GLU A 2 2.96 -25.01 23.84
C GLU A 2 3.03 -23.85 22.89
N LEU A 3 3.67 -24.04 21.74
CA LEU A 3 3.80 -23.00 20.71
C LEU A 3 2.43 -22.53 20.21
N GLY A 4 1.43 -23.44 20.23
CA GLY A 4 0.05 -23.12 19.89
C GLY A 4 -0.61 -22.11 20.82
N ASP A 5 -0.27 -22.12 22.12
CA ASP A 5 -0.81 -21.16 23.09
C ASP A 5 -0.23 -19.76 22.85
N VAL A 6 1.06 -19.70 22.49
CA VAL A 6 1.74 -18.45 22.10
C VAL A 6 1.15 -17.88 20.81
N ALA A 7 0.93 -18.74 19.80
CA ALA A 7 0.33 -18.33 18.53
C ALA A 7 -1.12 -17.81 18.74
N ALA A 8 -1.90 -18.46 19.61
CA ALA A 8 -3.24 -18.02 19.96
C ALA A 8 -3.23 -16.63 20.62
N PHE A 9 -2.30 -16.37 21.55
CA PHE A 9 -2.15 -15.05 22.17
C PHE A 9 -1.85 -13.98 21.11
N VAL A 10 -0.89 -14.24 20.23
CA VAL A 10 -0.52 -13.29 19.16
C VAL A 10 -1.70 -13.04 18.21
N ALA A 11 -2.45 -14.08 17.83
CA ALA A 11 -3.62 -13.93 16.97
C ALA A 11 -4.70 -13.06 17.63
N VAL A 12 -4.97 -13.27 18.93
CA VAL A 12 -5.97 -12.49 19.68
C VAL A 12 -5.52 -11.05 19.89
N ALA A 13 -4.24 -10.83 20.15
CA ALA A 13 -3.66 -9.49 20.30
C ALA A 13 -3.76 -8.68 19.01
N LYS A 14 -3.41 -9.28 17.86
CA LYS A 14 -3.53 -8.66 16.53
C LYS A 14 -5.00 -8.40 16.14
N GLY A 15 -5.88 -9.37 16.38
CA GLY A 15 -7.31 -9.26 16.06
C GLY A 15 -8.09 -8.37 17.04
N ARG A 16 -7.44 -7.87 18.12
CA ARG A 16 -8.09 -7.09 19.19
C ARG A 16 -9.36 -7.76 19.74
N GLY A 17 -9.46 -9.09 19.59
CA GLY A 17 -10.61 -9.86 20.05
C GLY A 17 -10.60 -11.32 19.61
N PHE A 18 -11.21 -12.18 20.43
CA PHE A 18 -11.25 -13.63 20.18
C PHE A 18 -12.06 -14.02 18.94
N ARG A 19 -13.15 -13.29 18.66
CA ARG A 19 -13.98 -13.57 17.47
C ARG A 19 -13.26 -13.21 16.18
N GLU A 20 -12.53 -12.09 16.17
CA GLU A 20 -11.79 -11.65 15.01
C GLU A 20 -10.58 -12.58 14.77
N ALA A 21 -9.85 -12.94 15.83
CA ALA A 21 -8.77 -13.91 15.74
C ALA A 21 -9.26 -15.29 15.23
N ALA A 22 -10.46 -15.72 15.64
CA ALA A 22 -11.05 -16.98 15.17
C ALA A 22 -11.33 -17.01 13.66
N ARG A 23 -11.75 -15.88 13.06
CA ARG A 23 -11.96 -15.77 11.60
C ARG A 23 -10.68 -15.99 10.80
N GLY A 24 -9.55 -15.53 11.34
CA GLY A 24 -8.24 -15.63 10.67
C GLY A 24 -7.44 -16.91 10.97
N SER A 25 -7.72 -17.60 12.09
CA SER A 25 -6.90 -18.72 12.57
C SER A 25 -7.48 -20.11 12.31
N GLY A 26 -8.74 -20.21 11.86
CA GLY A 26 -9.43 -21.50 11.71
C GLY A 26 -9.79 -22.19 13.04
N ALA A 27 -9.47 -21.59 14.19
CA ALA A 27 -9.81 -22.08 15.51
C ALA A 27 -11.06 -21.38 16.07
N SER A 28 -11.82 -22.04 16.97
CA SER A 28 -12.96 -21.39 17.62
C SER A 28 -12.52 -20.33 18.62
N ALA A 29 -13.36 -19.33 18.88
CA ALA A 29 -13.08 -18.30 19.88
C ALA A 29 -12.90 -18.90 21.30
N SER A 30 -13.58 -20.02 21.63
CA SER A 30 -13.40 -20.75 22.88
C SER A 30 -12.03 -21.41 22.96
N THR A 31 -11.59 -22.08 21.91
CA THR A 31 -10.26 -22.71 21.81
C THR A 31 -9.15 -21.67 22.00
N LEU A 32 -9.25 -20.53 21.34
CA LEU A 32 -8.30 -19.43 21.50
C LEU A 32 -8.31 -18.86 22.93
N SER A 33 -9.50 -18.75 23.54
CA SER A 33 -9.61 -18.27 24.93
C SER A 33 -8.97 -19.22 25.94
N GLU A 34 -9.11 -20.53 25.75
CA GLU A 34 -8.47 -21.53 26.57
C GLU A 34 -6.96 -21.54 26.41
N ALA A 35 -6.45 -21.48 25.16
CA ALA A 35 -5.04 -21.41 24.88
C ALA A 35 -4.38 -20.19 25.55
N VAL A 36 -4.99 -19.02 25.46
CA VAL A 36 -4.48 -17.82 26.12
C VAL A 36 -4.53 -17.95 27.65
N ARG A 37 -5.56 -18.55 28.21
CA ARG A 37 -5.61 -18.80 29.65
C ARG A 37 -4.50 -19.75 30.11
N ARG A 38 -4.22 -20.82 29.37
CA ARG A 38 -3.11 -21.72 29.68
C ARG A 38 -1.78 -20.98 29.68
N LEU A 39 -1.57 -20.13 28.64
CA LEU A 39 -0.36 -19.30 28.55
C LEU A 39 -0.24 -18.36 29.76
N GLU A 40 -1.29 -17.59 30.08
CA GLU A 40 -1.31 -16.67 31.23
C GLU A 40 -1.05 -17.42 32.57
N SER A 41 -1.62 -18.63 32.74
CA SER A 41 -1.38 -19.47 33.90
C SER A 41 0.08 -19.93 33.99
N GLN A 42 0.71 -20.29 32.89
CA GLN A 42 2.10 -20.74 32.83
C GLN A 42 3.10 -19.60 33.10
N VAL A 43 2.85 -18.40 32.55
CA VAL A 43 3.73 -17.24 32.78
C VAL A 43 3.43 -16.50 34.09
N GLY A 44 2.30 -16.83 34.75
CA GLY A 44 1.92 -16.30 36.07
C GLY A 44 1.42 -14.84 36.03
N VAL A 45 1.20 -14.27 34.85
CA VAL A 45 0.72 -12.90 34.69
C VAL A 45 -0.37 -12.83 33.63
N ARG A 46 -1.27 -11.85 33.76
CA ARG A 46 -2.26 -11.58 32.73
C ARG A 46 -1.59 -10.82 31.56
N LEU A 47 -1.86 -11.28 30.35
CA LEU A 47 -1.37 -10.68 29.12
C LEU A 47 -2.47 -9.86 28.43
N LEU A 48 -3.74 -10.18 28.67
CA LEU A 48 -4.90 -9.50 28.10
C LEU A 48 -5.86 -8.99 29.18
N ASN A 49 -6.28 -7.74 29.05
CA ASN A 49 -7.44 -7.20 29.75
C ASN A 49 -8.69 -7.55 28.92
N ARG A 50 -9.64 -8.25 29.54
CA ARG A 50 -10.86 -8.74 28.89
C ARG A 50 -12.07 -8.07 29.50
N THR A 51 -12.88 -7.42 28.68
CA THR A 51 -14.23 -6.99 29.02
C THR A 51 -15.23 -7.74 28.13
N THR A 52 -16.51 -7.58 28.38
CA THR A 52 -17.56 -8.15 27.49
C THR A 52 -17.55 -7.57 26.08
N ARG A 53 -16.88 -6.44 25.87
CA ARG A 53 -16.87 -5.71 24.61
C ARG A 53 -15.48 -5.57 23.97
N THR A 54 -14.41 -5.60 24.75
CA THR A 54 -13.05 -5.29 24.25
C THR A 54 -12.00 -6.24 24.83
N VAL A 55 -10.96 -6.48 24.06
CA VAL A 55 -9.73 -7.14 24.48
C VAL A 55 -8.58 -6.18 24.21
N THR A 56 -7.80 -5.84 25.24
CA THR A 56 -6.63 -4.98 25.16
C THR A 56 -5.43 -5.65 25.80
N LEU A 57 -4.23 -5.30 25.38
CA LEU A 57 -3.00 -5.81 26.00
C LEU A 57 -2.81 -5.20 27.40
N THR A 58 -2.26 -5.99 28.32
CA THR A 58 -1.60 -5.46 29.53
C THR A 58 -0.20 -4.97 29.15
N GLU A 59 0.48 -4.25 30.04
CA GLU A 59 1.88 -3.86 29.83
C GLU A 59 2.78 -5.10 29.60
N ALA A 60 2.61 -6.14 30.41
CA ALA A 60 3.30 -7.42 30.21
C ALA A 60 2.97 -8.07 28.86
N GLY A 61 1.69 -8.00 28.46
CA GLY A 61 1.25 -8.50 27.16
C GLY A 61 1.87 -7.73 25.98
N ALA A 62 1.99 -6.40 26.09
CA ALA A 62 2.60 -5.58 25.06
C ALA A 62 4.10 -5.89 24.90
N LEU A 63 4.85 -5.91 25.99
CA LEU A 63 6.27 -6.28 26.00
C LEU A 63 6.51 -7.70 25.46
N MET A 64 5.66 -8.66 25.86
CA MET A 64 5.75 -10.03 25.38
C MET A 64 5.45 -10.11 23.87
N LEU A 65 4.43 -9.41 23.40
CA LEU A 65 4.05 -9.39 21.97
C LEU A 65 5.18 -8.83 21.09
N GLU A 66 5.81 -7.75 21.53
CA GLU A 66 6.97 -7.14 20.84
C GLU A 66 8.11 -8.15 20.61
N ARG A 67 8.37 -9.01 21.61
CA ARG A 67 9.39 -10.05 21.49
C ARG A 67 8.92 -11.28 20.71
N LEU A 68 7.65 -11.63 20.81
CA LEU A 68 7.10 -12.82 20.15
C LEU A 68 6.92 -12.62 18.64
N LEU A 69 6.59 -11.41 18.17
CA LEU A 69 6.39 -11.15 16.75
C LEU A 69 7.61 -11.52 15.90
N PRO A 70 8.84 -11.03 16.22
CA PRO A 70 10.01 -11.42 15.45
C PRO A 70 10.33 -12.91 15.62
N ALA A 71 10.20 -13.49 16.85
CA ALA A 71 10.49 -14.89 17.10
C ALA A 71 9.58 -15.85 16.33
N LEU A 72 8.27 -15.57 16.27
CA LEU A 72 7.34 -16.36 15.46
C LEU A 72 7.60 -16.19 13.96
N GLY A 73 8.07 -15.02 13.54
CA GLY A 73 8.56 -14.80 12.18
C GLY A 73 9.75 -15.68 11.84
N GLU A 74 10.69 -15.86 12.75
CA GLU A 74 11.83 -16.77 12.59
C GLU A 74 11.40 -18.25 12.56
N VAL A 75 10.44 -18.63 13.41
CA VAL A 75 9.87 -19.99 13.38
C VAL A 75 9.15 -20.26 12.05
N ALA A 76 8.35 -19.31 11.56
CA ALA A 76 7.70 -19.44 10.26
C ALA A 76 8.74 -19.53 9.12
N ALA A 77 9.79 -18.73 9.18
CA ALA A 77 10.89 -18.77 8.22
C ALA A 77 11.68 -20.09 8.28
N ALA A 78 11.87 -20.68 9.50
CA ALA A 78 12.50 -21.99 9.65
C ALA A 78 11.64 -23.12 9.04
N LEU A 79 10.31 -23.04 9.19
CA LEU A 79 9.39 -23.97 8.53
C LEU A 79 9.37 -23.78 7.00
N ASP A 80 9.55 -22.57 6.51
CA ASP A 80 9.68 -22.27 5.09
C ASP A 80 10.99 -22.78 4.47
N ILE A 81 12.08 -22.97 5.26
CA ILE A 81 13.27 -23.68 4.80
C ILE A 81 12.90 -25.07 4.28
N ALA A 82 11.97 -25.75 4.94
CA ALA A 82 11.48 -27.03 4.46
C ALA A 82 10.72 -26.93 3.12
N ASN A 83 10.13 -25.76 2.81
CA ASN A 83 9.49 -25.46 1.54
C ASN A 83 10.49 -25.09 0.44
N ASP A 84 11.69 -24.61 0.78
CA ASP A 84 12.78 -24.36 -0.18
C ASP A 84 13.26 -25.64 -0.89
N PHE A 85 13.09 -26.78 -0.24
CA PHE A 85 13.32 -28.09 -0.86
C PHE A 85 12.18 -28.55 -1.78
N ARG A 86 11.08 -27.81 -1.85
CA ARG A 86 10.00 -28.03 -2.80
C ARG A 86 10.18 -27.09 -3.98
N SER A 87 10.15 -27.64 -5.19
CA SER A 87 10.33 -26.89 -6.45
C SER A 87 9.24 -25.85 -6.74
N THR A 88 8.16 -25.81 -5.96
CA THR A 88 7.01 -24.95 -6.20
C THR A 88 6.67 -24.14 -4.94
N PRO A 89 6.80 -22.80 -4.96
CA PRO A 89 6.40 -21.95 -3.86
C PRO A 89 4.90 -22.09 -3.55
N ARG A 90 4.55 -22.19 -2.26
CA ARG A 90 3.16 -22.32 -1.76
C ARG A 90 2.93 -21.43 -0.58
N GLY A 91 1.67 -21.01 -0.36
CA GLY A 91 1.26 -20.17 0.76
C GLY A 91 0.65 -18.86 0.32
N THR A 92 0.50 -17.94 1.26
CA THR A 92 -0.13 -16.63 0.99
C THR A 92 0.93 -15.53 0.98
N LEU A 93 0.91 -14.72 -0.07
CA LEU A 93 1.66 -13.46 -0.16
C LEU A 93 0.69 -12.30 0.07
N ARG A 94 0.99 -11.47 1.07
CA ARG A 94 0.21 -10.28 1.44
C ARG A 94 0.95 -9.03 1.05
N LEU A 95 0.34 -8.24 0.18
CA LEU A 95 0.89 -6.97 -0.31
C LEU A 95 0.03 -5.79 0.14
N ASN A 96 0.68 -4.73 0.63
CA ASN A 96 0.07 -3.42 0.81
C ASN A 96 0.52 -2.50 -0.32
N VAL A 97 -0.43 -1.92 -1.07
CA VAL A 97 -0.13 -1.18 -2.30
C VAL A 97 -0.92 0.12 -2.37
N PRO A 98 -0.36 1.20 -2.96
CA PRO A 98 -1.12 2.41 -3.20
C PRO A 98 -2.11 2.23 -4.36
N THR A 99 -3.18 3.02 -4.34
CA THR A 99 -4.24 3.01 -5.36
C THR A 99 -3.68 3.10 -6.78
N VAL A 100 -2.66 3.93 -6.98
CA VAL A 100 -2.02 4.11 -8.29
C VAL A 100 -1.35 2.83 -8.81
N ALA A 101 -0.68 2.08 -7.93
CA ALA A 101 -0.07 0.80 -8.29
C ALA A 101 -1.12 -0.25 -8.64
N ALA A 102 -2.14 -0.39 -7.79
CA ALA A 102 -3.25 -1.33 -7.98
C ALA A 102 -3.98 -1.11 -9.30
N ARG A 103 -4.01 0.13 -9.80
CA ARG A 103 -4.71 0.46 -11.03
C ARG A 103 -3.84 0.40 -12.28
N LEU A 104 -2.62 0.93 -12.24
CA LEU A 104 -1.87 1.21 -13.46
C LEU A 104 -1.00 0.03 -13.94
N PHE A 105 -0.36 -0.70 -13.04
CA PHE A 105 0.63 -1.69 -13.46
C PHE A 105 0.54 -3.04 -12.73
N LEU A 106 0.05 -3.04 -11.50
CA LEU A 106 -0.03 -4.26 -10.69
C LEU A 106 -0.95 -5.35 -11.30
N PRO A 107 -2.08 -5.03 -11.97
CA PRO A 107 -2.92 -6.05 -12.58
C PRO A 107 -2.16 -6.96 -13.55
N ALA A 108 -1.36 -6.40 -14.44
CA ALA A 108 -0.56 -7.19 -15.40
C ALA A 108 0.54 -8.03 -14.72
N ILE A 109 1.12 -7.51 -13.62
CA ILE A 109 2.12 -8.22 -12.83
C ILE A 109 1.46 -9.38 -12.09
N THR A 110 0.31 -9.16 -11.44
CA THR A 110 -0.41 -10.17 -10.68
C THR A 110 -0.92 -11.29 -11.57
N GLU A 111 -1.50 -10.97 -12.73
CA GLU A 111 -1.94 -11.96 -13.71
C GLU A 111 -0.79 -12.88 -14.11
N ALA A 112 0.33 -12.30 -14.53
CA ALA A 112 1.48 -13.07 -14.97
C ALA A 112 2.15 -13.86 -13.84
N PHE A 113 2.18 -13.31 -12.62
CA PHE A 113 2.73 -14.00 -11.45
C PHE A 113 1.86 -15.18 -11.04
N MET A 114 0.55 -15.02 -10.97
CA MET A 114 -0.36 -16.09 -10.58
C MET A 114 -0.41 -17.23 -11.60
N HIS A 115 -0.23 -16.94 -12.89
CA HIS A 115 -0.04 -17.97 -13.90
C HIS A 115 1.27 -18.75 -13.72
N ALA A 116 2.35 -18.08 -13.31
CA ALA A 116 3.64 -18.73 -13.08
C ALA A 116 3.69 -19.51 -11.75
N HIS A 117 2.90 -19.11 -10.77
CA HIS A 117 2.90 -19.67 -9.40
C HIS A 117 1.46 -19.97 -8.92
N PRO A 118 0.78 -20.99 -9.48
CA PRO A 118 -0.64 -21.26 -9.20
C PRO A 118 -0.91 -21.70 -7.76
N ASP A 119 0.10 -22.17 -7.04
CA ASP A 119 -0.02 -22.62 -5.64
C ASP A 119 0.16 -21.45 -4.64
N VAL A 120 0.48 -20.23 -5.12
CA VAL A 120 0.57 -19.03 -4.28
C VAL A 120 -0.76 -18.32 -4.25
N LYS A 121 -1.27 -18.06 -3.05
CA LYS A 121 -2.41 -17.16 -2.83
C LYS A 121 -1.89 -15.73 -2.69
N LEU A 122 -2.52 -14.79 -3.40
CA LEU A 122 -2.15 -13.37 -3.35
C LEU A 122 -3.29 -12.58 -2.68
N GLU A 123 -2.96 -11.88 -1.61
CA GLU A 123 -3.86 -10.95 -0.92
C GLU A 123 -3.30 -9.53 -1.09
N ILE A 124 -4.08 -8.63 -1.67
CA ILE A 124 -3.68 -7.25 -1.94
C ILE A 124 -4.57 -6.32 -1.15
N THR A 125 -3.98 -5.55 -0.26
CA THR A 125 -4.64 -4.45 0.44
C THR A 125 -4.26 -3.14 -0.22
N VAL A 126 -5.26 -2.37 -0.64
CA VAL A 126 -5.05 -1.04 -1.25
C VAL A 126 -5.17 0.02 -0.16
N ASP A 127 -4.09 0.69 0.14
CA ASP A 127 -4.03 1.75 1.15
C ASP A 127 -2.99 2.80 0.78
N ASP A 128 -3.42 4.05 0.66
CA ASP A 128 -2.56 5.21 0.36
C ASP A 128 -1.99 5.86 1.62
N SER A 129 -2.29 5.34 2.82
CA SER A 129 -1.70 5.81 4.06
C SER A 129 -0.30 5.24 4.26
N PHE A 130 0.52 5.98 5.02
CA PHE A 130 1.81 5.50 5.51
C PHE A 130 1.57 4.53 6.66
N VAL A 131 1.42 3.26 6.34
CA VAL A 131 1.32 2.20 7.34
C VAL A 131 2.61 1.41 7.31
N ASP A 132 3.15 1.10 8.49
CA ASP A 132 4.17 0.06 8.60
C ASP A 132 3.59 -1.24 8.03
N VAL A 133 4.24 -1.73 6.98
CA VAL A 133 3.81 -2.93 6.24
C VAL A 133 3.73 -4.14 7.16
N LEU A 134 4.61 -4.20 8.17
CA LEU A 134 4.65 -5.28 9.15
C LEU A 134 3.54 -5.16 10.20
N GLU A 135 3.27 -3.94 10.71
CA GLU A 135 2.16 -3.70 11.62
C GLU A 135 0.81 -3.99 10.95
N ALA A 136 0.71 -3.76 9.64
CA ALA A 136 -0.45 -4.12 8.83
C ALA A 136 -0.59 -5.62 8.57
N GLY A 137 0.39 -6.45 8.97
CA GLY A 137 0.38 -7.89 8.73
C GLY A 137 0.63 -8.28 7.28
N CYS A 138 1.25 -7.41 6.49
CA CYS A 138 1.66 -7.67 5.12
C CYS A 138 3.11 -8.13 5.03
N ASP A 139 3.43 -8.92 3.99
CA ASP A 139 4.78 -9.43 3.75
C ASP A 139 5.66 -8.41 3.03
N ALA A 140 5.05 -7.57 2.18
CA ALA A 140 5.71 -6.51 1.43
C ALA A 140 4.74 -5.37 1.12
N GLY A 141 5.32 -4.19 0.80
CA GLY A 141 4.57 -3.02 0.36
C GLY A 141 5.11 -2.45 -0.93
N ILE A 142 4.27 -1.75 -1.67
CA ILE A 142 4.70 -0.95 -2.83
C ILE A 142 4.58 0.52 -2.44
N ARG A 143 5.66 1.29 -2.61
CA ARG A 143 5.69 2.73 -2.33
C ARG A 143 6.56 3.46 -3.35
N TYR A 144 6.36 4.75 -3.42
CA TYR A 144 7.26 5.67 -4.11
C TYR A 144 8.36 6.13 -3.17
N ASP A 145 9.42 6.68 -3.69
CA ASP A 145 10.72 6.93 -3.03
C ASP A 145 10.59 7.75 -1.74
N GLU A 146 10.20 7.07 -0.69
CA GLU A 146 10.02 7.60 0.64
C GLU A 146 11.05 6.94 1.55
N ARG A 147 11.32 7.58 2.67
CA ARG A 147 12.36 7.18 3.62
C ARG A 147 12.24 5.70 3.97
N LEU A 148 13.19 4.92 3.44
CA LEU A 148 13.35 3.53 3.82
C LEU A 148 13.79 3.47 5.29
N GLU A 149 13.08 2.71 6.10
CA GLU A 149 13.56 2.32 7.42
C GLU A 149 14.83 1.47 7.28
N GLN A 150 15.72 1.54 8.28
CA GLN A 150 17.09 1.02 8.20
C GLN A 150 17.20 -0.47 7.85
N ASP A 151 16.13 -1.26 8.00
CA ASP A 151 16.14 -2.72 7.80
C ASP A 151 15.24 -3.19 6.65
N MET A 152 14.94 -2.32 5.68
CA MET A 152 14.10 -2.66 4.53
C MET A 152 14.90 -2.80 3.24
N ILE A 153 14.58 -3.82 2.44
CA ILE A 153 15.09 -3.98 1.08
C ILE A 153 14.08 -3.41 0.12
N ALA A 154 14.53 -2.60 -0.85
CA ALA A 154 13.72 -2.02 -1.90
C ALA A 154 14.13 -2.53 -3.27
N VAL A 155 13.18 -3.05 -4.03
CA VAL A 155 13.37 -3.54 -5.40
C VAL A 155 12.43 -2.75 -6.33
N PRO A 156 12.92 -2.20 -7.46
CA PRO A 156 12.05 -1.56 -8.44
C PRO A 156 10.92 -2.48 -8.90
N ILE A 157 9.71 -1.94 -9.07
CA ILE A 157 8.54 -2.68 -9.57
C ILE A 157 7.69 -1.78 -10.49
N GLY A 158 7.27 -2.31 -11.64
CA GLY A 158 6.48 -1.55 -12.60
C GLY A 158 7.32 -0.54 -13.39
N PRO A 159 6.78 0.64 -13.75
CA PRO A 159 7.49 1.61 -14.58
C PRO A 159 8.69 2.21 -13.84
N ARG A 160 9.83 2.33 -14.54
CA ARG A 160 11.07 2.90 -13.95
C ARG A 160 10.97 4.39 -13.65
N THR A 161 10.17 5.10 -14.45
CA THR A 161 9.92 6.52 -14.30
C THR A 161 8.43 6.76 -14.49
N GLN A 162 7.88 7.64 -13.68
CA GLN A 162 6.52 8.11 -13.81
C GLN A 162 6.50 9.63 -13.86
N ARG A 163 5.38 10.19 -14.32
CA ARG A 163 5.23 11.62 -14.48
C ARG A 163 3.84 12.06 -14.05
N PHE A 164 3.78 13.17 -13.33
CA PHE A 164 2.52 13.86 -13.14
C PHE A 164 2.16 14.68 -14.38
N ALA A 165 0.88 14.75 -14.67
CA ALA A 165 0.33 15.48 -15.81
C ALA A 165 -0.91 16.27 -15.39
N LEU A 166 -1.14 17.37 -16.11
CA LEU A 166 -2.35 18.16 -15.95
C LEU A 166 -3.19 18.05 -17.22
N ALA A 167 -4.50 18.00 -17.01
CA ALA A 167 -5.45 18.02 -18.11
C ALA A 167 -6.76 18.70 -17.72
N ALA A 168 -7.47 19.21 -18.72
CA ALA A 168 -8.81 19.75 -18.57
C ALA A 168 -9.63 19.47 -19.84
N SER A 169 -10.95 19.56 -19.74
CA SER A 169 -11.81 19.39 -20.93
C SER A 169 -11.62 20.54 -21.93
N PRO A 170 -11.83 20.28 -23.24
CA PRO A 170 -11.84 21.33 -24.26
C PRO A 170 -12.80 22.48 -23.92
N ALA A 171 -13.99 22.16 -23.38
CA ALA A 171 -14.99 23.14 -23.01
C ALA A 171 -14.52 24.08 -21.89
N TYR A 172 -13.87 23.51 -20.84
CA TYR A 172 -13.27 24.31 -19.77
C TYR A 172 -12.22 25.28 -20.32
N LEU A 173 -11.31 24.77 -21.16
CA LEU A 173 -10.22 25.58 -21.73
C LEU A 173 -10.71 26.66 -22.70
N ALA A 174 -11.82 26.41 -23.42
CA ALA A 174 -12.44 27.43 -24.28
C ALA A 174 -13.07 28.57 -23.44
N LEU A 175 -13.64 28.25 -22.29
CA LEU A 175 -14.30 29.23 -21.41
C LEU A 175 -13.30 30.00 -20.53
N ARG A 176 -12.29 29.31 -19.97
CA ARG A 176 -11.39 29.87 -18.93
C ARG A 176 -9.99 30.19 -19.45
N GLY A 177 -9.70 29.89 -20.71
CA GLY A 177 -8.35 29.99 -21.27
C GLY A 177 -7.46 28.80 -20.88
N ARG A 178 -6.28 28.76 -21.50
CA ARG A 178 -5.27 27.73 -21.26
C ARG A 178 -4.09 28.37 -20.52
N PRO A 179 -3.77 27.89 -19.28
CA PRO A 179 -2.60 28.40 -18.57
C PRO A 179 -1.32 28.04 -19.32
N ARG A 180 -0.39 28.99 -19.38
CA ARG A 180 0.93 28.89 -20.05
C ARG A 180 2.06 28.76 -19.04
N HIS A 181 1.81 29.10 -17.78
CA HIS A 181 2.76 29.04 -16.69
C HIS A 181 2.08 28.44 -15.43
N PRO A 182 2.79 27.63 -14.62
CA PRO A 182 2.20 26.99 -13.41
C PRO A 182 1.54 27.98 -12.45
N LYS A 183 2.09 29.18 -12.26
CA LYS A 183 1.50 30.22 -11.38
C LYS A 183 0.09 30.66 -11.83
N GLU A 184 -0.25 30.51 -13.10
CA GLU A 184 -1.59 30.87 -13.59
C GLU A 184 -2.69 29.93 -13.07
N LEU A 185 -2.31 28.74 -12.58
CA LEU A 185 -3.24 27.80 -11.92
C LEU A 185 -3.94 28.39 -10.70
N LEU A 186 -3.35 29.42 -10.08
CA LEU A 186 -3.97 30.17 -8.98
C LEU A 186 -5.28 30.88 -9.41
N ASN A 187 -5.45 31.13 -10.69
CA ASN A 187 -6.64 31.76 -11.29
C ASN A 187 -7.60 30.77 -11.96
N HIS A 188 -7.28 29.46 -11.88
CA HIS A 188 -8.08 28.40 -12.47
C HIS A 188 -8.81 27.58 -11.41
N ALA A 189 -9.97 27.02 -11.77
CA ALA A 189 -10.60 25.98 -10.98
C ALA A 189 -9.76 24.70 -11.04
N CYS A 190 -9.29 24.24 -9.89
CA CYS A 190 -8.46 23.03 -9.78
C CYS A 190 -9.16 21.95 -8.98
N ILE A 191 -9.02 20.71 -9.44
CA ILE A 191 -9.52 19.51 -8.74
C ILE A 191 -8.37 18.95 -7.92
N ARG A 192 -8.49 19.04 -6.60
CA ARG A 192 -7.45 18.67 -5.64
C ARG A 192 -7.74 17.31 -5.00
N HIS A 193 -6.67 16.62 -4.65
CA HIS A 193 -6.77 15.35 -3.94
C HIS A 193 -6.38 15.52 -2.48
N ARG A 194 -7.21 14.94 -1.59
CA ARG A 194 -6.93 14.84 -0.17
C ARG A 194 -6.56 13.41 0.16
N PHE A 195 -5.39 13.22 0.72
CA PHE A 195 -4.95 11.92 1.22
C PHE A 195 -5.65 11.55 2.55
N ALA A 196 -5.62 10.28 2.93
CA ALA A 196 -6.20 9.81 4.20
C ALA A 196 -5.58 10.50 5.42
N SER A 197 -4.33 10.93 5.34
CA SER A 197 -3.65 11.75 6.34
C SER A 197 -4.22 13.17 6.49
N GLY A 198 -5.16 13.58 5.62
CA GLY A 198 -5.65 14.95 5.52
C GLY A 198 -4.79 15.88 4.65
N ALA A 199 -3.60 15.45 4.26
CA ALA A 199 -2.69 16.24 3.44
C ALA A 199 -3.25 16.51 2.04
N MET A 200 -2.98 17.69 1.52
CA MET A 200 -3.23 18.13 0.14
C MET A 200 -1.93 18.74 -0.40
N PRO A 201 -0.99 17.94 -0.91
CA PRO A 201 0.31 18.42 -1.37
C PRO A 201 0.18 19.49 -2.44
N ALA A 202 1.08 20.47 -2.43
CA ALA A 202 1.24 21.40 -3.55
C ALA A 202 1.60 20.62 -4.82
N TRP A 203 1.31 21.17 -5.97
CA TRP A 203 1.65 20.58 -7.26
C TRP A 203 3.07 20.99 -7.66
N GLU A 204 3.88 20.01 -8.01
CA GLU A 204 5.27 20.22 -8.41
C GLU A 204 5.43 20.23 -9.92
N PHE A 205 6.28 21.12 -10.40
CA PHE A 205 6.55 21.36 -11.81
C PHE A 205 8.05 21.49 -12.01
N GLU A 206 8.51 21.04 -13.16
CA GLU A 206 9.92 21.19 -13.57
C GLU A 206 9.99 21.58 -15.03
N ARG A 207 10.83 22.55 -15.33
CA ARG A 207 11.19 22.89 -16.70
C ARG A 207 12.59 23.47 -16.76
N ASP A 208 13.42 22.90 -17.64
CA ASP A 208 14.80 23.38 -17.88
C ASP A 208 15.65 23.50 -16.59
N GLY A 209 15.38 22.61 -15.59
CA GLY A 209 16.04 22.61 -14.27
C GLY A 209 15.42 23.59 -13.26
N GLU A 210 14.42 24.37 -13.64
CA GLU A 210 13.63 25.19 -12.72
C GLU A 210 12.54 24.33 -12.06
N LEU A 211 12.59 24.22 -10.73
CA LEU A 211 11.56 23.56 -9.92
C LEU A 211 10.59 24.60 -9.38
N LEU A 212 9.31 24.39 -9.59
CA LEU A 212 8.24 25.23 -9.07
C LEU A 212 7.23 24.39 -8.28
N SER A 213 6.83 24.91 -7.12
CA SER A 213 5.72 24.36 -6.34
C SER A 213 4.58 25.36 -6.32
N VAL A 214 3.37 24.90 -6.67
CA VAL A 214 2.16 25.72 -6.69
C VAL A 214 1.08 25.04 -5.86
N ASP A 215 0.47 25.78 -4.95
CA ASP A 215 -0.69 25.35 -4.18
C ASP A 215 -1.96 26.03 -4.69
N PRO A 216 -2.61 25.52 -5.76
CA PRO A 216 -3.80 26.12 -6.32
C PRO A 216 -5.00 25.90 -5.41
N GLY A 217 -5.88 26.90 -5.35
CA GLY A 217 -7.15 26.76 -4.64
C GLY A 217 -7.97 25.59 -5.18
N ALA A 218 -8.65 24.85 -4.30
CA ALA A 218 -9.52 23.77 -4.67
C ALA A 218 -10.92 24.27 -5.05
N ALA A 219 -11.33 24.11 -6.29
CA ALA A 219 -12.74 24.23 -6.68
C ALA A 219 -13.53 22.97 -6.30
N LEU A 220 -12.84 21.83 -6.31
CA LEU A 220 -13.36 20.53 -5.91
C LEU A 220 -12.25 19.75 -5.21
N THR A 221 -12.56 19.20 -4.02
CA THR A 221 -11.64 18.31 -3.29
C THR A 221 -12.20 16.90 -3.27
N ILE A 222 -11.40 15.93 -3.68
CA ILE A 222 -11.77 14.52 -3.77
C ILE A 222 -10.74 13.69 -3.00
N SER A 223 -11.16 12.58 -2.40
CA SER A 223 -10.22 11.62 -1.81
C SER A 223 -9.24 11.10 -2.88
N ALA A 224 -7.95 10.98 -2.54
CA ALA A 224 -6.94 10.44 -3.45
C ALA A 224 -7.31 9.03 -3.97
N ALA A 225 -7.99 8.23 -3.16
CA ALA A 225 -8.50 6.91 -3.55
C ALA A 225 -9.58 6.95 -4.65
N ALA A 226 -10.22 8.09 -4.90
CA ALA A 226 -11.28 8.26 -5.88
C ALA A 226 -10.83 9.03 -7.15
N ALA A 227 -9.62 8.79 -7.64
CA ALA A 227 -9.04 9.48 -8.78
C ALA A 227 -9.90 9.43 -10.05
N ASP A 228 -10.67 8.36 -10.27
CA ASP A 228 -11.59 8.26 -11.42
C ASP A 228 -12.71 9.31 -11.38
N MET A 229 -13.18 9.65 -10.19
CA MET A 229 -14.14 10.73 -10.01
C MET A 229 -13.53 12.08 -10.43
N SER A 230 -12.23 12.29 -10.16
CA SER A 230 -11.51 13.50 -10.57
C SER A 230 -11.41 13.63 -12.08
N ILE A 231 -11.17 12.52 -12.78
CA ILE A 231 -11.15 12.49 -14.24
C ILE A 231 -12.54 12.81 -14.80
N SER A 232 -13.58 12.18 -14.24
CA SER A 232 -14.97 12.46 -14.65
C SER A 232 -15.35 13.92 -14.44
N ALA A 233 -14.95 14.52 -13.31
CA ALA A 233 -15.14 15.93 -13.01
C ALA A 233 -14.41 16.84 -14.00
N ALA A 234 -13.15 16.50 -14.36
CA ALA A 234 -12.40 17.26 -15.36
C ALA A 234 -13.01 17.18 -16.75
N ILE A 235 -13.51 15.99 -17.17
CA ILE A 235 -14.23 15.81 -18.45
C ILE A 235 -15.51 16.63 -18.47
N ALA A 236 -16.23 16.69 -17.34
CA ALA A 236 -17.43 17.51 -17.18
C ALA A 236 -17.14 19.04 -17.16
N GLY A 237 -15.88 19.45 -17.22
CA GLY A 237 -15.50 20.87 -17.29
C GLY A 237 -15.43 21.57 -15.94
N LEU A 238 -15.33 20.86 -14.83
CA LEU A 238 -15.31 21.45 -13.49
C LEU A 238 -13.95 22.05 -13.10
N GLY A 239 -12.88 21.73 -13.87
CA GLY A 239 -11.56 22.29 -13.59
C GLY A 239 -10.41 21.50 -14.20
N ILE A 240 -9.20 21.89 -13.82
CA ILE A 240 -7.94 21.24 -14.18
C ILE A 240 -7.65 20.14 -13.16
N VAL A 241 -7.36 18.92 -13.65
CA VAL A 241 -6.95 17.79 -12.83
C VAL A 241 -5.44 17.58 -12.92
N PHE A 242 -4.80 17.16 -11.83
CA PHE A 242 -3.40 16.79 -11.72
C PHE A 242 -3.32 15.35 -11.21
N LEU A 243 -2.83 14.45 -12.06
CA LEU A 243 -2.72 13.01 -11.78
C LEU A 243 -1.50 12.43 -12.50
N PHE A 244 -1.19 11.16 -12.23
CA PHE A 244 -0.23 10.40 -13.02
C PHE A 244 -0.61 10.44 -14.51
N GLU A 245 0.37 10.71 -15.38
CA GLU A 245 0.15 10.80 -16.82
C GLU A 245 -0.58 9.57 -17.39
N ASP A 246 -0.19 8.37 -16.94
CA ASP A 246 -0.77 7.13 -17.43
C ASP A 246 -2.26 7.00 -17.11
N TRP A 247 -2.73 7.64 -16.06
CA TRP A 247 -4.15 7.73 -15.75
C TRP A 247 -4.93 8.63 -16.71
N LEU A 248 -4.32 9.74 -17.11
CA LEU A 248 -4.93 10.72 -18.01
C LEU A 248 -4.80 10.35 -19.49
N LYS A 249 -3.80 9.54 -19.83
CA LYS A 249 -3.43 9.19 -21.22
C LYS A 249 -4.58 8.64 -22.08
N PRO A 250 -5.46 7.72 -21.59
CA PRO A 250 -6.62 7.26 -22.37
C PRO A 250 -7.59 8.40 -22.72
N HIS A 251 -7.82 9.30 -21.78
CA HIS A 251 -8.76 10.42 -21.94
C HIS A 251 -8.18 11.56 -22.80
N ILE A 252 -6.85 11.72 -22.78
CA ILE A 252 -6.15 12.63 -23.69
C ILE A 252 -6.18 12.07 -25.12
N ARG A 253 -5.94 10.78 -25.30
CA ARG A 253 -6.00 10.12 -26.62
C ARG A 253 -7.38 10.17 -27.25
N SER A 254 -8.44 9.99 -26.47
CA SER A 254 -9.82 10.10 -26.92
C SER A 254 -10.26 11.54 -27.22
N GLY A 255 -9.47 12.55 -26.80
CA GLY A 255 -9.81 13.95 -26.92
C GLY A 255 -10.78 14.48 -25.87
N ALA A 256 -11.24 13.66 -24.94
CA ALA A 256 -12.11 14.08 -23.82
C ALA A 256 -11.40 15.07 -22.89
N LEU A 257 -10.08 14.94 -22.75
CA LEU A 257 -9.21 15.88 -22.07
C LEU A 257 -8.12 16.40 -23.00
N LYS A 258 -7.61 17.60 -22.73
CA LYS A 258 -6.45 18.18 -23.38
C LYS A 258 -5.34 18.38 -22.35
N PRO A 259 -4.07 18.04 -22.69
CA PRO A 259 -2.95 18.26 -21.81
C PRO A 259 -2.76 19.75 -21.54
N VAL A 260 -2.43 20.12 -20.32
CA VAL A 260 -2.16 21.48 -19.86
C VAL A 260 -0.76 21.53 -19.29
N LEU A 261 0.01 22.58 -19.58
CA LEU A 261 1.38 22.78 -19.09
C LEU A 261 2.33 21.58 -19.33
N ALA A 262 2.19 20.88 -20.45
CA ALA A 262 2.98 19.67 -20.75
C ALA A 262 4.51 19.88 -20.64
N PRO A 263 5.11 21.04 -21.03
CA PRO A 263 6.54 21.29 -20.84
C PRO A 263 6.98 21.40 -19.37
N TRP A 264 6.04 21.47 -18.42
CA TRP A 264 6.28 21.63 -17.00
C TRP A 264 6.00 20.35 -16.19
N TRP A 265 5.65 19.26 -16.85
CA TRP A 265 5.31 18.04 -16.14
C TRP A 265 6.52 17.44 -15.47
N PHE A 266 6.41 17.27 -14.16
CA PHE A 266 7.46 16.71 -13.31
C PHE A 266 7.55 15.19 -13.45
N SER A 267 8.77 14.68 -13.63
CA SER A 267 9.08 13.26 -13.70
C SER A 267 9.84 12.82 -12.45
N PHE A 268 9.55 11.63 -11.97
CA PHE A 268 10.14 11.09 -10.75
C PHE A 268 10.37 9.57 -10.89
N PRO A 269 11.24 8.97 -10.04
CA PRO A 269 11.47 7.54 -10.01
C PRO A 269 10.18 6.74 -9.82
N GLY A 270 10.10 5.59 -10.48
CA GLY A 270 8.97 4.68 -10.33
C GLY A 270 8.92 4.01 -8.94
N PRO A 271 7.85 3.25 -8.68
CA PRO A 271 7.62 2.63 -7.39
C PRO A 271 8.60 1.50 -7.11
N ARG A 272 8.72 1.18 -5.84
CA ARG A 272 9.53 0.08 -5.34
C ARG A 272 8.70 -0.85 -4.46
N LEU A 273 8.99 -2.13 -4.56
CA LEU A 273 8.55 -3.12 -3.60
C LEU A 273 9.52 -3.10 -2.43
N TYR A 274 9.02 -2.88 -1.22
CA TYR A 274 9.81 -3.03 -0.02
C TYR A 274 9.33 -4.13 0.88
N TYR A 275 10.31 -4.81 1.47
CA TYR A 275 10.11 -5.89 2.40
C TYR A 275 11.26 -5.89 3.43
N PRO A 276 11.01 -6.45 4.62
CA PRO A 276 12.03 -6.51 5.65
C PRO A 276 13.26 -7.29 5.20
N SER A 277 14.44 -6.77 5.52
CA SER A 277 15.70 -7.50 5.42
C SER A 277 15.73 -8.61 6.47
N ARG A 278 15.21 -9.79 6.13
CA ARG A 278 15.26 -10.97 7.01
C ARG A 278 16.17 -12.02 6.40
N HIS A 279 16.90 -12.72 7.26
CA HIS A 279 17.71 -13.88 6.83
C HIS A 279 16.89 -14.95 6.09
N PHE A 280 15.57 -15.01 6.35
CA PHE A 280 14.66 -15.99 5.76
C PHE A 280 13.41 -15.28 5.23
N MET A 281 13.38 -15.10 3.92
CA MET A 281 12.23 -14.56 3.21
C MET A 281 11.21 -15.69 3.00
N PRO A 282 9.90 -15.48 3.29
CA PRO A 282 8.85 -16.45 2.97
C PRO A 282 8.88 -16.85 1.49
N ALA A 283 8.67 -18.14 1.20
CA ALA A 283 8.79 -18.67 -0.15
C ALA A 283 7.90 -17.93 -1.18
N PRO A 284 6.62 -17.56 -0.88
CA PRO A 284 5.80 -16.75 -1.79
C PRO A 284 6.41 -15.36 -2.08
N LEU A 285 6.96 -14.70 -1.06
CA LEU A 285 7.60 -13.39 -1.24
C LEU A 285 8.87 -13.51 -2.08
N ARG A 286 9.70 -14.52 -1.83
CA ARG A 286 10.89 -14.78 -2.63
C ARG A 286 10.52 -15.00 -4.10
N ALA A 287 9.54 -15.87 -4.37
CA ALA A 287 9.07 -16.12 -5.72
C ALA A 287 8.61 -14.85 -6.42
N PHE A 288 7.90 -13.97 -5.69
CA PHE A 288 7.44 -12.70 -6.24
C PHE A 288 8.59 -11.74 -6.52
N VAL A 289 9.55 -11.62 -5.61
CA VAL A 289 10.75 -10.79 -5.79
C VAL A 289 11.58 -11.27 -6.99
N ASP A 290 11.80 -12.59 -7.10
CA ASP A 290 12.57 -13.16 -8.20
C ASP A 290 11.82 -12.98 -9.54
N PHE A 291 10.51 -13.16 -9.55
CA PHE A 291 9.66 -12.90 -10.71
C PHE A 291 9.75 -11.44 -11.20
N ILE A 292 9.72 -10.47 -10.27
CA ILE A 292 9.86 -9.05 -10.60
C ILE A 292 11.25 -8.76 -11.19
N LYS A 293 12.30 -9.29 -10.56
CA LYS A 293 13.69 -9.09 -11.02
C LYS A 293 13.95 -9.60 -12.43
N LEU A 294 13.25 -10.67 -12.84
CA LEU A 294 13.35 -11.23 -14.18
C LEU A 294 12.61 -10.41 -15.25
N LYS A 295 11.65 -9.57 -14.83
CA LYS A 295 10.83 -8.74 -15.74
C LYS A 295 11.31 -7.29 -15.86
N ASN A 296 12.19 -6.83 -14.99
CA ASN A 296 12.82 -5.49 -14.99
C ASN A 296 14.17 -5.49 -15.69
#